data_ce980f21981227e3527fcb1d6be7e1de
#
_entry.id   ce980f21981227e3527fcb1d6be7e1de
#
_cell.length_a   1.000
_cell.length_b   1.000
_cell.length_c   1.000
_cell.angle_alpha   90.00
_cell.angle_beta   90.00
_cell.angle_gamma   90.00
#
_symmetry.space_group_name_H-M   'P 1'
#
loop_
_entity.id
_entity.type
_entity.pdbx_description
1 polymer ?
#
loop_
_entity_poly.entity_id
_entity_poly.type
_entity_poly.pdbx_seq_one_letter_code
_entity_poly.pdbx_strand_id
1 'polypeptide(L)'
;MTDSDLPEPQADASVVRPDRRDFLGGLAAALGAAAVAGSPGEAAAATKQARKNSAAPISDARLREAIDTVVVIYAENRSFNNLFADFPGLEQPLASVPAERTAQRDRDGKVMEKLPKIWEGLVPSKQVVEHTEYLIGPDDLGPIANGPFALKTPEGDPLPHGLVTRDLVHAFYQNQWQINGGRNDGFAAWGDSGALVMGHYGDMRAQLRLWQIAREFTLCDNFFMGAFGGSFLNHQYLISAQPPFYPDADKSPAAKRIAQVEGSDPKGIKLKLDPKTPASAMDGPAMFSASTLSPDFWAVNTMLPPYAPTYELDPEKPGYANAASGHTLVPQHHKTIGDMLSARNVDWAWYAGGWSAALEGKMNDAAFPSRPNFQPHHQPLNYYERFAPGSPDRAKHLRDGGEGSTARTNRLLADAEAGKLPAVSFYKPQGNLNMHAGYSDIDAGDRHIAAVIDGLRESPQWERMLVVITFDENGGWWDHVAPPKGDRWGPGTRIPAVVVSPHAKKGAVDHTIYDTGSIARFLTRRFGLEKLPGLTMREDAMIAAGGVAPGDLTGALDLA
;
A
#
# COMPACT_ATOMS: atom_id res chain seq x y z
N MET A 1 -27.64 -36.83 44.43
CA MET A 1 -27.07 -35.67 45.08
C MET A 1 -26.84 -34.70 43.93
N THR A 2 -27.81 -34.11 43.50
CA THR A 2 -28.54 -32.83 43.74
C THR A 2 -27.65 -31.63 43.56
N ASP A 3 -27.94 -31.02 42.45
CA ASP A 3 -27.84 -29.63 42.01
C ASP A 3 -27.75 -28.57 43.11
N SER A 4 -27.18 -27.45 42.70
CA SER A 4 -27.10 -26.14 43.35
C SER A 4 -25.72 -25.81 43.96
N ASP A 5 -25.03 -24.92 43.25
CA ASP A 5 -24.35 -23.72 43.74
C ASP A 5 -23.34 -23.20 42.68
N LEU A 6 -23.88 -22.41 41.75
CA LEU A 6 -23.06 -21.49 40.95
C LEU A 6 -23.65 -20.08 41.19
N PRO A 7 -22.87 -19.07 41.58
CA PRO A 7 -23.35 -17.70 41.69
C PRO A 7 -23.46 -17.06 40.29
N GLU A 8 -24.57 -16.34 40.10
CA GLU A 8 -24.80 -15.48 38.94
C GLU A 8 -23.75 -14.37 38.82
N PRO A 9 -23.37 -13.98 37.62
CA PRO A 9 -22.50 -12.84 37.42
C PRO A 9 -23.27 -11.54 37.58
N GLN A 10 -22.89 -10.75 38.57
CA GLN A 10 -23.32 -9.36 38.72
C GLN A 10 -22.78 -8.54 37.52
N ALA A 11 -23.69 -7.84 36.86
CA ALA A 11 -23.37 -6.83 35.87
C ALA A 11 -22.70 -5.63 36.56
N ASP A 12 -21.43 -5.40 36.28
CA ASP A 12 -20.78 -4.14 36.60
C ASP A 12 -20.56 -3.33 35.30
N ALA A 13 -21.33 -2.24 35.24
CA ALA A 13 -21.34 -1.29 34.14
C ALA A 13 -20.33 -0.20 34.45
N SER A 14 -19.14 -0.24 33.78
CA SER A 14 -18.35 0.96 33.61
C SER A 14 -17.37 0.80 32.43
N VAL A 15 -17.90 0.82 31.20
CA VAL A 15 -17.10 1.15 30.02
C VAL A 15 -16.95 2.67 30.03
N VAL A 16 -15.82 3.15 30.53
CA VAL A 16 -15.41 4.55 30.42
C VAL A 16 -15.10 4.82 28.94
N ARG A 17 -16.01 5.53 28.28
CA ARG A 17 -15.73 6.17 27.00
C ARG A 17 -14.83 7.37 27.27
N PRO A 18 -13.67 7.52 26.61
CA PRO A 18 -12.88 8.73 26.76
C PRO A 18 -13.66 9.93 26.23
N ASP A 19 -13.84 10.93 27.07
CA ASP A 19 -14.52 12.19 26.74
C ASP A 19 -13.63 13.02 25.78
N ARG A 20 -14.28 13.76 24.88
CA ARG A 20 -13.66 14.65 23.89
C ARG A 20 -12.74 15.72 24.49
N ARG A 21 -12.76 15.92 25.80
CA ARG A 21 -11.98 16.97 26.48
C ARG A 21 -10.55 16.57 26.84
N ASP A 22 -10.28 15.26 26.99
CA ASP A 22 -8.92 14.80 27.35
C ASP A 22 -7.96 14.76 26.16
N PHE A 23 -8.47 14.90 24.93
CA PHE A 23 -7.67 14.90 23.70
C PHE A 23 -7.01 16.26 23.37
N LEU A 24 -7.46 17.37 23.98
CA LEU A 24 -6.96 18.71 23.73
C LEU A 24 -5.88 19.20 24.73
N GLY A 25 -5.60 18.44 25.78
CA GLY A 25 -4.68 18.83 26.86
C GLY A 25 -3.21 18.46 26.63
N GLY A 26 -2.86 17.68 25.61
CA GLY A 26 -1.51 17.12 25.40
C GLY A 26 -0.60 17.85 24.42
N LEU A 27 -1.01 18.96 23.81
CA LEU A 27 -0.31 19.60 22.69
C LEU A 27 0.53 20.84 23.02
N ALA A 28 0.79 21.11 24.28
CA ALA A 28 1.45 22.37 24.69
C ALA A 28 2.81 22.23 25.37
N ALA A 29 3.60 21.20 25.10
CA ALA A 29 4.95 21.12 25.64
C ALA A 29 5.91 20.30 24.78
N ALA A 30 6.34 20.78 23.62
CA ALA A 30 7.62 20.46 22.95
C ALA A 30 7.82 21.36 21.70
N LEU A 31 7.93 22.67 21.87
CA LEU A 31 8.49 23.56 20.86
C LEU A 31 9.87 24.03 21.36
N GLY A 32 10.88 23.25 21.03
CA GLY A 32 12.29 23.57 21.17
C GLY A 32 12.93 23.73 19.78
N ALA A 33 13.27 24.94 19.44
CA ALA A 33 13.70 25.49 18.16
C ALA A 33 14.87 24.78 17.48
N ALA A 34 14.74 24.62 16.14
CA ALA A 34 15.83 24.81 15.20
C ALA A 34 15.25 25.50 13.96
N ALA A 35 15.35 26.82 13.94
CA ALA A 35 15.01 27.64 12.79
C ALA A 35 16.14 27.54 11.76
N VAL A 36 15.84 26.96 10.60
CA VAL A 36 16.59 27.19 9.37
C VAL A 36 15.77 28.17 8.54
N ALA A 37 16.30 29.36 8.39
CA ALA A 37 15.68 30.46 7.67
C ALA A 37 15.68 30.19 6.15
N GLY A 38 14.55 29.79 5.63
CA GLY A 38 14.20 29.96 4.21
C GLY A 38 13.37 31.25 4.08
N SER A 39 13.69 32.11 3.13
CA SER A 39 13.06 33.40 2.96
C SER A 39 11.56 33.29 2.67
N PRO A 40 10.72 34.18 3.26
CA PRO A 40 9.24 34.13 3.08
C PRO A 40 8.73 34.44 1.68
N GLY A 41 9.61 34.79 0.75
CA GLY A 41 9.23 35.21 -0.61
C GLY A 41 8.92 34.07 -1.58
N GLU A 42 9.59 32.95 -1.47
CA GLU A 42 9.44 31.85 -2.45
C GLU A 42 8.18 30.98 -2.20
N ALA A 43 7.83 30.77 -0.94
CA ALA A 43 6.60 30.03 -0.59
C ALA A 43 5.32 30.81 -0.99
N ALA A 44 5.36 32.16 -0.94
CA ALA A 44 4.24 33.00 -1.34
C ALA A 44 4.09 33.11 -2.87
N ALA A 45 5.17 32.93 -3.63
CA ALA A 45 5.13 32.92 -5.10
C ALA A 45 4.56 31.59 -5.64
N ALA A 46 4.96 30.45 -5.07
CA ALA A 46 4.44 29.14 -5.42
C ALA A 46 2.92 29.02 -5.12
N THR A 47 2.46 29.55 -3.98
CA THR A 47 1.03 29.57 -3.63
C THR A 47 0.20 30.52 -4.52
N LYS A 48 0.78 31.57 -5.08
CA LYS A 48 0.08 32.47 -6.02
C LYS A 48 0.01 31.90 -7.45
N GLN A 49 1.00 31.13 -7.88
CA GLN A 49 1.01 30.47 -9.20
C GLN A 49 0.01 29.30 -9.23
N ALA A 50 -0.10 28.51 -8.15
CA ALA A 50 -1.07 27.43 -8.03
C ALA A 50 -2.54 27.91 -8.06
N ARG A 51 -2.82 29.16 -7.69
CA ARG A 51 -4.17 29.75 -7.73
C ARG A 51 -4.60 30.27 -9.11
N LYS A 52 -3.72 30.35 -10.10
CA LYS A 52 -4.04 30.96 -11.41
C LYS A 52 -4.59 30.00 -12.47
N ASN A 53 -4.53 28.68 -12.27
CA ASN A 53 -4.96 27.67 -13.25
C ASN A 53 -6.01 26.70 -12.70
N SER A 54 -6.73 27.01 -11.63
CA SER A 54 -7.82 26.13 -11.18
C SER A 54 -9.05 26.33 -12.08
N ALA A 55 -9.30 25.38 -12.98
CA ALA A 55 -10.65 25.16 -13.52
C ALA A 55 -11.65 25.13 -12.35
N ALA A 56 -12.88 25.60 -12.57
CA ALA A 56 -13.92 25.57 -11.54
C ALA A 56 -14.05 24.14 -10.98
N PRO A 57 -14.22 23.99 -9.65
CA PRO A 57 -14.35 22.66 -9.06
C PRO A 57 -15.49 21.88 -9.73
N ILE A 58 -15.24 20.64 -10.12
CA ILE A 58 -16.27 19.74 -10.66
C ILE A 58 -17.42 19.65 -9.65
N SER A 59 -18.66 19.91 -10.09
CA SER A 59 -19.82 19.80 -9.20
C SER A 59 -20.18 18.33 -8.93
N ASP A 60 -20.74 18.05 -7.75
CA ASP A 60 -21.20 16.70 -7.42
C ASP A 60 -22.31 16.19 -8.35
N ALA A 61 -23.12 17.09 -8.91
CA ALA A 61 -24.13 16.73 -9.91
C ALA A 61 -23.48 16.24 -11.20
N ARG A 62 -22.48 16.97 -11.69
CA ARG A 62 -21.74 16.58 -12.90
C ARG A 62 -20.96 15.28 -12.69
N LEU A 63 -20.35 15.09 -11.51
CA LEU A 63 -19.65 13.86 -11.16
C LEU A 63 -20.62 12.65 -11.16
N ARG A 64 -21.81 12.81 -10.60
CA ARG A 64 -22.85 11.76 -10.59
C ARG A 64 -23.41 11.45 -11.98
N GLU A 65 -23.50 12.45 -12.85
CA GLU A 65 -23.93 12.25 -14.23
C GLU A 65 -22.86 11.49 -15.05
N ALA A 66 -21.58 11.80 -14.87
CA ALA A 66 -20.49 11.27 -15.67
C ALA A 66 -20.05 9.86 -15.24
N ILE A 67 -20.01 9.57 -13.94
CA ILE A 67 -19.43 8.33 -13.41
C ILE A 67 -20.50 7.58 -12.61
N ASP A 68 -20.79 6.32 -12.94
CA ASP A 68 -21.64 5.42 -12.15
C ASP A 68 -20.95 4.10 -11.77
N THR A 69 -19.84 3.76 -12.44
CA THR A 69 -19.07 2.56 -12.18
C THR A 69 -17.62 2.94 -11.85
N VAL A 70 -17.12 2.47 -10.72
CA VAL A 70 -15.74 2.70 -10.27
C VAL A 70 -15.04 1.36 -10.08
N VAL A 71 -13.88 1.20 -10.72
CA VAL A 71 -13.02 0.02 -10.57
C VAL A 71 -11.69 0.46 -9.98
N VAL A 72 -11.23 -0.21 -8.93
CA VAL A 72 -9.92 0.03 -8.31
C VAL A 72 -9.05 -1.21 -8.53
N ILE A 73 -8.00 -1.10 -9.34
CA ILE A 73 -7.00 -2.15 -9.54
C ILE A 73 -5.87 -1.87 -8.58
N TYR A 74 -5.64 -2.79 -7.63
CA TYR A 74 -4.71 -2.63 -6.52
C TYR A 74 -3.56 -3.62 -6.67
N ALA A 75 -2.50 -3.18 -7.37
CA ALA A 75 -1.28 -3.94 -7.63
C ALA A 75 -0.33 -3.94 -6.41
N GLU A 76 0.85 -4.52 -6.53
CA GLU A 76 1.78 -4.71 -5.42
C GLU A 76 3.15 -4.09 -5.60
N ASN A 77 3.58 -3.47 -4.54
CA ASN A 77 4.95 -3.31 -4.05
C ASN A 77 5.90 -2.59 -5.01
N ARG A 78 5.50 -1.42 -5.55
CA ARG A 78 6.41 -0.61 -6.38
C ARG A 78 6.36 0.87 -5.99
N SER A 79 7.51 1.46 -5.72
CA SER A 79 7.60 2.91 -5.60
C SER A 79 7.41 3.59 -6.97
N PHE A 80 7.08 4.88 -6.94
CA PHE A 80 6.95 5.66 -8.17
C PHE A 80 8.27 5.67 -8.96
N ASN A 81 9.40 5.86 -8.30
CA ASN A 81 10.71 5.86 -8.96
C ASN A 81 11.04 4.53 -9.63
N ASN A 82 10.63 3.42 -9.06
CA ASN A 82 10.93 2.10 -9.61
C ASN A 82 10.39 1.95 -11.04
N LEU A 83 9.18 2.50 -11.31
CA LEU A 83 8.49 2.34 -12.59
C LEU A 83 8.32 3.62 -13.42
N PHE A 84 8.26 4.83 -12.82
CA PHE A 84 7.86 6.07 -13.50
C PHE A 84 8.82 7.26 -13.32
N ALA A 85 10.01 7.09 -12.72
CA ALA A 85 10.90 8.16 -12.26
C ALA A 85 11.14 9.34 -13.23
N ASP A 86 11.12 9.10 -14.53
CA ASP A 86 11.40 10.12 -15.57
C ASP A 86 10.29 10.16 -16.63
N PHE A 87 9.04 9.85 -16.22
CA PHE A 87 7.90 9.99 -17.11
C PHE A 87 7.75 11.45 -17.55
N PRO A 88 7.45 11.71 -18.83
CA PRO A 88 7.33 13.09 -19.34
C PRO A 88 6.24 13.90 -18.62
N GLY A 89 6.56 15.10 -18.20
CA GLY A 89 5.60 16.02 -17.54
C GLY A 89 5.54 15.93 -16.03
N LEU A 90 6.41 15.13 -15.38
CA LEU A 90 6.49 15.09 -13.92
C LEU A 90 6.87 16.46 -13.33
N GLU A 91 6.31 16.81 -12.17
CA GLU A 91 6.71 17.99 -11.41
C GLU A 91 8.18 17.89 -10.96
N GLN A 92 8.62 16.69 -10.55
CA GLN A 92 9.99 16.43 -10.10
C GLN A 92 10.49 15.13 -10.77
N PRO A 93 11.05 15.16 -11.99
CA PRO A 93 11.68 13.99 -12.60
C PRO A 93 13.00 13.65 -11.87
N LEU A 94 13.29 12.34 -11.72
CA LEU A 94 14.48 11.87 -11.00
C LEU A 94 15.79 12.44 -11.58
N ALA A 95 15.89 12.53 -12.90
CA ALA A 95 17.05 13.08 -13.58
C ALA A 95 17.36 14.56 -13.23
N SER A 96 16.38 15.29 -12.67
CA SER A 96 16.58 16.68 -12.22
C SER A 96 17.02 16.80 -10.76
N VAL A 97 17.07 15.68 -10.01
CA VAL A 97 17.38 15.70 -8.58
C VAL A 97 18.89 15.70 -8.36
N PRO A 98 19.44 16.66 -7.62
CA PRO A 98 20.88 16.70 -7.31
C PRO A 98 21.34 15.45 -6.54
N ALA A 99 22.54 14.97 -6.85
CA ALA A 99 23.11 13.75 -6.25
C ALA A 99 23.16 13.79 -4.72
N GLU A 100 23.37 14.96 -4.13
CA GLU A 100 23.41 15.16 -2.68
C GLU A 100 22.05 14.86 -2.01
N ARG A 101 20.95 15.01 -2.75
CA ARG A 101 19.60 14.73 -2.27
C ARG A 101 19.19 13.27 -2.45
N THR A 102 19.93 12.50 -3.23
CA THR A 102 19.68 11.06 -3.45
C THR A 102 20.61 10.18 -2.62
N ALA A 103 21.70 10.76 -2.09
CA ALA A 103 22.70 10.05 -1.33
C ALA A 103 22.13 9.44 -0.04
N GLN A 104 22.42 8.16 0.20
CA GLN A 104 22.01 7.42 1.38
C GLN A 104 23.01 7.60 2.51
N ARG A 105 22.51 7.53 3.75
CA ARG A 105 23.30 7.61 4.98
C ARG A 105 23.34 6.25 5.67
N ASP A 106 24.46 5.98 6.33
CA ASP A 106 24.60 4.83 7.19
C ASP A 106 23.93 5.04 8.56
N ARG A 107 23.90 4.01 9.38
CA ARG A 107 23.28 3.98 10.71
C ARG A 107 23.89 5.01 11.69
N ASP A 108 25.15 5.41 11.47
CA ASP A 108 25.79 6.48 12.22
C ASP A 108 25.43 7.90 11.71
N GLY A 109 24.60 8.00 10.67
CA GLY A 109 24.17 9.24 10.06
C GLY A 109 25.13 9.86 9.04
N LYS A 110 26.29 9.23 8.79
CA LYS A 110 27.22 9.72 7.75
C LYS A 110 26.76 9.30 6.36
N VAL A 111 27.05 10.13 5.37
CA VAL A 111 26.82 9.78 3.96
C VAL A 111 27.74 8.62 3.59
N MET A 112 27.18 7.59 2.98
CA MET A 112 27.94 6.45 2.47
C MET A 112 28.81 6.86 1.28
N GLU A 113 30.03 6.34 1.15
CA GLU A 113 30.86 6.52 -0.06
C GLU A 113 30.30 5.75 -1.26
N LYS A 114 29.73 4.57 -0.98
CA LYS A 114 29.04 3.69 -1.94
C LYS A 114 27.91 2.98 -1.22
N LEU A 115 26.96 2.42 -1.97
CA LEU A 115 25.90 1.59 -1.39
C LEU A 115 26.47 0.23 -0.89
N PRO A 116 25.82 -0.40 0.11
CA PRO A 116 26.09 -1.79 0.45
C PRO A 116 25.86 -2.70 -0.76
N LYS A 117 26.47 -3.88 -0.78
CA LYS A 117 26.11 -4.88 -1.81
C LYS A 117 24.64 -5.27 -1.68
N ILE A 118 24.08 -5.84 -2.73
CA ILE A 118 22.72 -6.40 -2.69
C ILE A 118 22.79 -7.71 -1.87
N TRP A 119 22.34 -7.63 -0.62
CA TRP A 119 22.33 -8.79 0.27
C TRP A 119 21.46 -9.91 -0.30
N GLU A 120 21.94 -11.15 -0.31
CA GLU A 120 21.32 -12.33 -0.92
C GLU A 120 21.22 -12.29 -2.46
N GLY A 121 21.63 -11.20 -3.12
CA GLY A 121 21.63 -11.05 -4.57
C GLY A 121 20.39 -10.37 -5.15
N LEU A 122 20.50 -10.01 -6.42
CA LEU A 122 19.42 -9.36 -7.18
C LEU A 122 18.37 -10.38 -7.67
N VAL A 123 18.83 -11.55 -8.14
CA VAL A 123 18.00 -12.67 -8.60
C VAL A 123 18.48 -13.92 -7.85
N PRO A 124 17.97 -14.16 -6.61
CA PRO A 124 18.56 -15.13 -5.69
C PRO A 124 18.25 -16.60 -6.02
N SER A 125 17.38 -16.85 -6.99
CA SER A 125 17.05 -18.19 -7.46
C SER A 125 17.18 -18.27 -8.98
N LYS A 126 17.53 -19.45 -9.50
CA LYS A 126 17.60 -19.69 -10.95
C LYS A 126 16.27 -19.45 -11.63
N GLN A 127 16.29 -18.63 -12.67
CA GLN A 127 15.13 -18.30 -13.49
C GLN A 127 15.52 -18.35 -14.96
N VAL A 128 14.58 -18.68 -15.84
CA VAL A 128 14.79 -18.69 -17.29
C VAL A 128 13.84 -17.68 -17.92
N VAL A 129 14.40 -16.69 -18.60
CA VAL A 129 13.64 -15.70 -19.37
C VAL A 129 14.19 -15.69 -20.80
N GLU A 130 13.31 -15.83 -21.80
CA GLU A 130 13.66 -15.85 -23.22
C GLU A 130 14.82 -16.81 -23.54
N HIS A 131 14.78 -18.03 -22.99
CA HIS A 131 15.78 -19.08 -23.13
C HIS A 131 17.14 -18.82 -22.45
N THR A 132 17.30 -17.72 -21.72
CA THR A 132 18.51 -17.40 -20.96
C THR A 132 18.29 -17.70 -19.48
N GLU A 133 19.24 -18.42 -18.86
CA GLU A 133 19.24 -18.69 -17.43
C GLU A 133 19.88 -17.52 -16.67
N TYR A 134 19.23 -17.07 -15.61
CA TYR A 134 19.70 -16.01 -14.73
C TYR A 134 19.79 -16.51 -13.28
N LEU A 135 20.88 -16.17 -12.64
CA LEU A 135 21.10 -16.24 -11.19
C LEU A 135 22.09 -15.10 -10.89
N ILE A 136 21.68 -14.09 -10.13
CA ILE A 136 22.52 -12.92 -9.84
C ILE A 136 22.67 -12.80 -8.33
N GLY A 137 23.77 -13.32 -7.84
CA GLY A 137 24.13 -13.37 -6.42
C GLY A 137 24.64 -12.04 -5.87
N PRO A 138 25.01 -12.00 -4.58
CA PRO A 138 25.42 -10.76 -3.91
C PRO A 138 26.79 -10.23 -4.35
N ASP A 139 27.63 -11.06 -4.97
CA ASP A 139 28.99 -10.71 -5.39
C ASP A 139 29.12 -10.59 -6.94
N ASP A 140 28.03 -10.80 -7.68
CA ASP A 140 28.04 -10.75 -9.15
C ASP A 140 27.97 -9.32 -9.69
N LEU A 141 27.50 -8.37 -8.87
CA LEU A 141 27.48 -6.96 -9.20
C LEU A 141 28.65 -6.23 -8.53
N GLY A 142 29.37 -5.42 -9.29
CA GLY A 142 30.46 -4.60 -8.77
C GLY A 142 30.00 -3.54 -7.75
N PRO A 143 30.92 -2.69 -7.27
CA PRO A 143 30.58 -1.60 -6.37
C PRO A 143 29.51 -0.67 -6.96
N ILE A 144 28.44 -0.40 -6.21
CA ILE A 144 27.33 0.46 -6.62
C ILE A 144 27.52 1.84 -6.00
N ALA A 145 27.52 2.89 -6.81
CA ALA A 145 27.63 4.27 -6.36
C ALA A 145 26.45 4.64 -5.45
N ASN A 146 26.68 5.54 -4.49
CA ASN A 146 25.63 6.00 -3.58
C ASN A 146 24.63 6.91 -4.31
N GLY A 147 23.48 6.35 -4.66
CA GLY A 147 22.38 7.00 -5.37
C GLY A 147 21.52 6.00 -6.13
N PRO A 148 20.48 6.47 -6.84
CA PRO A 148 19.63 5.61 -7.66
C PRO A 148 20.39 5.05 -8.86
N PHE A 149 20.10 3.81 -9.24
CA PHE A 149 20.75 3.15 -10.37
C PHE A 149 19.77 2.27 -11.15
N ALA A 150 20.03 2.14 -12.45
CA ALA A 150 19.27 1.22 -13.29
C ALA A 150 19.66 -0.22 -12.97
N LEU A 151 18.66 -1.09 -12.78
CA LEU A 151 18.87 -2.53 -12.59
C LEU A 151 19.44 -3.15 -13.85
N LYS A 152 20.53 -3.91 -13.71
CA LYS A 152 21.30 -4.51 -14.80
C LYS A 152 21.73 -5.92 -14.45
N THR A 153 22.03 -6.68 -15.50
CA THR A 153 22.75 -7.96 -15.37
C THR A 153 24.24 -7.72 -15.05
N PRO A 154 25.00 -8.73 -14.65
CA PRO A 154 26.45 -8.60 -14.45
C PRO A 154 27.21 -8.12 -15.69
N GLU A 155 26.70 -8.42 -16.88
CA GLU A 155 27.27 -8.00 -18.17
C GLU A 155 27.01 -6.52 -18.48
N GLY A 156 26.13 -5.87 -17.70
CA GLY A 156 25.76 -4.45 -17.85
C GLY A 156 24.52 -4.21 -18.70
N ASP A 157 23.86 -5.26 -19.18
CA ASP A 157 22.60 -5.17 -19.92
C ASP A 157 21.43 -4.80 -18.98
N PRO A 158 20.38 -4.12 -19.47
CA PRO A 158 19.18 -3.88 -18.69
C PRO A 158 18.57 -5.18 -18.15
N LEU A 159 18.14 -5.16 -16.89
CA LEU A 159 17.50 -6.33 -16.27
C LEU A 159 16.19 -6.66 -17.00
N PRO A 160 15.99 -7.88 -17.50
CA PRO A 160 14.74 -8.30 -18.13
C PRO A 160 13.53 -8.16 -17.19
N HIS A 161 12.42 -7.64 -17.71
CA HIS A 161 11.17 -7.43 -16.94
C HIS A 161 10.53 -8.73 -16.42
N GLY A 162 10.78 -9.86 -17.08
CA GLY A 162 10.31 -11.19 -16.70
C GLY A 162 11.09 -11.84 -15.56
N LEU A 163 12.08 -11.16 -14.97
CA LEU A 163 12.82 -11.66 -13.82
C LEU A 163 12.16 -11.23 -12.51
N VAL A 164 11.93 -12.21 -11.64
CA VAL A 164 11.54 -11.97 -10.25
C VAL A 164 12.76 -11.58 -9.46
N THR A 165 12.83 -10.34 -9.01
CA THR A 165 13.90 -9.85 -8.14
C THR A 165 13.70 -10.32 -6.70
N ARG A 166 14.75 -10.23 -5.87
CA ARG A 166 14.63 -10.38 -4.42
C ARG A 166 13.52 -9.47 -3.87
N ASP A 167 12.81 -9.96 -2.86
CA ASP A 167 11.93 -9.14 -2.02
C ASP A 167 12.74 -8.20 -1.11
N LEU A 168 12.16 -7.07 -0.76
CA LEU A 168 12.76 -6.06 0.12
C LEU A 168 11.86 -5.86 1.35
N VAL A 169 12.45 -5.61 2.51
CA VAL A 169 11.65 -5.33 3.71
C VAL A 169 10.80 -4.05 3.52
N HIS A 170 9.52 -4.19 3.77
CA HIS A 170 8.51 -3.12 3.67
C HIS A 170 7.59 -3.19 4.90
N ALA A 171 8.12 -2.80 6.07
CA ALA A 171 7.43 -2.86 7.35
C ALA A 171 7.28 -1.48 7.98
N PHE A 172 6.27 -1.31 8.86
CA PHE A 172 5.80 -0.03 9.39
C PHE A 172 6.90 0.84 10.01
N TYR A 173 7.72 0.26 10.86
CA TYR A 173 8.78 1.00 11.54
C TYR A 173 9.96 1.28 10.62
N GLN A 174 10.37 0.26 9.84
CA GLN A 174 11.48 0.36 8.91
C GLN A 174 11.23 1.44 7.86
N ASN A 175 10.01 1.52 7.33
CA ASN A 175 9.66 2.54 6.33
C ASN A 175 9.77 3.97 6.90
N GLN A 176 9.41 4.20 8.15
CA GLN A 176 9.59 5.50 8.81
C GLN A 176 11.07 5.89 8.96
N TRP A 177 11.93 4.92 9.27
CA TRP A 177 13.37 5.14 9.36
C TRP A 177 14.00 5.33 7.99
N GLN A 178 13.53 4.62 6.98
CA GLN A 178 13.91 4.80 5.57
C GLN A 178 13.59 6.22 5.10
N ILE A 179 12.39 6.70 5.38
CA ILE A 179 11.93 8.07 5.05
C ILE A 179 12.68 9.13 5.86
N ASN A 180 13.08 8.83 7.10
CA ASN A 180 13.91 9.68 7.95
C ASN A 180 13.45 11.14 8.02
N GLY A 181 12.17 11.34 8.35
CA GLY A 181 11.56 12.67 8.46
C GLY A 181 11.40 13.42 7.13
N GLY A 182 11.35 12.71 6.01
CA GLY A 182 11.18 13.24 4.65
C GLY A 182 12.48 13.44 3.88
N ARG A 183 13.64 13.06 4.45
CA ARG A 183 14.91 13.12 3.72
C ARG A 183 15.10 11.97 2.74
N ASN A 184 14.41 10.86 2.95
CA ASN A 184 14.49 9.62 2.17
C ASN A 184 15.94 9.09 2.03
N ASP A 185 16.75 9.31 3.04
CA ASP A 185 18.19 9.01 3.06
C ASP A 185 18.58 7.79 3.93
N GLY A 186 17.57 7.06 4.45
CA GLY A 186 17.77 5.90 5.32
C GLY A 186 17.42 4.56 4.67
N PHE A 187 17.07 4.49 3.40
CA PHE A 187 16.59 3.25 2.76
C PHE A 187 17.64 2.15 2.77
N ALA A 188 18.87 2.46 2.39
CA ALA A 188 19.96 1.48 2.38
C ALA A 188 20.39 1.04 3.78
N ALA A 189 20.28 1.91 4.79
CA ALA A 189 20.66 1.61 6.17
C ALA A 189 19.66 0.75 6.93
N TRP A 190 18.34 0.95 6.65
CA TRP A 190 17.24 0.34 7.41
C TRP A 190 16.43 -0.67 6.59
N GLY A 191 16.86 -0.94 5.36
CA GLY A 191 16.42 -2.08 4.56
C GLY A 191 17.19 -3.35 4.89
N ASP A 192 16.78 -4.47 4.27
CA ASP A 192 17.44 -5.77 4.38
C ASP A 192 18.19 -6.20 3.12
N SER A 193 18.02 -5.45 2.02
CA SER A 193 18.47 -5.81 0.69
C SER A 193 19.65 -4.95 0.17
N GLY A 194 20.23 -4.09 1.03
CA GLY A 194 21.36 -3.24 0.67
C GLY A 194 21.05 -2.28 -0.47
N ALA A 195 21.91 -2.22 -1.49
CA ALA A 195 21.75 -1.31 -2.63
C ALA A 195 20.44 -1.47 -3.39
N LEU A 196 19.82 -2.65 -3.36
CA LEU A 196 18.63 -2.95 -4.17
C LEU A 196 17.49 -1.94 -3.96
N VAL A 197 17.36 -1.39 -2.76
CA VAL A 197 16.34 -0.37 -2.44
C VAL A 197 16.38 0.84 -3.37
N MET A 198 17.56 1.19 -3.94
CA MET A 198 17.77 2.33 -4.82
C MET A 198 17.59 1.98 -6.31
N GLY A 199 17.26 0.71 -6.63
CA GLY A 199 17.15 0.21 -8.00
C GLY A 199 15.88 0.69 -8.71
N HIS A 200 16.00 0.89 -10.05
CA HIS A 200 14.85 1.13 -10.92
C HIS A 200 15.09 0.49 -12.29
N TYR A 201 14.03 0.32 -13.10
CA TYR A 201 14.14 -0.37 -14.39
C TYR A 201 14.70 0.49 -15.55
N GLY A 202 15.29 1.66 -15.24
CA GLY A 202 15.95 2.51 -16.25
C GLY A 202 15.01 2.87 -17.41
N ASP A 203 15.57 2.99 -18.61
CA ASP A 203 14.80 3.34 -19.82
C ASP A 203 13.84 2.22 -20.27
N MET A 204 14.04 0.98 -19.79
CA MET A 204 13.14 -0.15 -20.04
C MET A 204 11.71 0.09 -19.51
N ARG A 205 11.53 0.98 -18.52
CA ARG A 205 10.22 1.39 -18.00
C ARG A 205 9.27 1.88 -19.11
N ALA A 206 9.81 2.61 -20.10
CA ALA A 206 9.01 3.14 -21.19
C ALA A 206 8.39 2.06 -22.12
N GLN A 207 8.83 0.82 -22.00
CA GLN A 207 8.29 -0.34 -22.73
C GLN A 207 7.07 -0.94 -22.03
N LEU A 208 6.82 -0.61 -20.75
CA LEU A 208 5.67 -1.09 -20.02
C LEU A 208 4.36 -0.59 -20.64
N ARG A 209 3.35 -1.46 -20.67
CA ARG A 209 1.99 -1.11 -21.10
C ARG A 209 1.37 -0.07 -20.16
N LEU A 210 1.73 -0.08 -18.87
CA LEU A 210 1.34 0.95 -17.90
C LEU A 210 1.82 2.35 -18.30
N TRP A 211 2.99 2.48 -18.92
CA TRP A 211 3.44 3.76 -19.46
C TRP A 211 2.60 4.23 -20.64
N GLN A 212 2.17 3.31 -21.51
CA GLN A 212 1.28 3.63 -22.63
C GLN A 212 -0.09 4.08 -22.11
N ILE A 213 -0.63 3.38 -21.12
CA ILE A 213 -1.89 3.75 -20.46
C ILE A 213 -1.75 5.13 -19.80
N ALA A 214 -0.67 5.39 -19.08
CA ALA A 214 -0.41 6.70 -18.47
C ALA A 214 -0.26 7.84 -19.49
N ARG A 215 0.30 7.55 -20.68
CA ARG A 215 0.38 8.53 -21.80
C ARG A 215 -0.96 8.80 -22.46
N GLU A 216 -1.89 7.86 -22.39
CA GLU A 216 -3.24 8.03 -22.94
C GLU A 216 -4.18 8.75 -21.95
N PHE A 217 -4.05 8.48 -20.66
CA PHE A 217 -4.92 8.96 -19.59
C PHE A 217 -4.22 9.93 -18.63
N THR A 218 -4.51 9.88 -17.34
CA THR A 218 -3.91 10.80 -16.35
C THR A 218 -3.02 10.04 -15.36
N LEU A 219 -1.73 10.36 -15.35
CA LEU A 219 -0.79 9.94 -14.30
C LEU A 219 -0.88 10.91 -13.11
N CYS A 220 -1.01 10.39 -11.89
CA CYS A 220 -0.93 11.18 -10.65
C CYS A 220 0.49 11.05 -10.09
N ASP A 221 1.30 12.11 -10.18
CA ASP A 221 2.72 12.05 -9.81
C ASP A 221 3.01 12.37 -8.33
N ASN A 222 1.99 12.76 -7.56
CA ASN A 222 2.04 12.97 -6.12
C ASN A 222 1.03 12.08 -5.38
N PHE A 223 1.04 10.77 -5.68
CA PHE A 223 0.21 9.79 -5.01
C PHE A 223 1.05 8.99 -4.00
N PHE A 224 0.62 8.95 -2.74
CA PHE A 224 1.36 8.34 -1.64
C PHE A 224 0.62 7.15 -1.06
N MET A 225 1.34 6.13 -0.61
CA MET A 225 0.72 5.02 0.10
C MET A 225 0.06 5.49 1.40
N GLY A 226 -1.07 4.89 1.75
CA GLY A 226 -1.93 5.36 2.85
C GLY A 226 -1.31 5.26 4.22
N ALA A 227 -0.47 4.26 4.44
CA ALA A 227 0.22 4.03 5.71
C ALA A 227 1.68 3.66 5.48
N PHE A 228 2.55 3.92 6.46
CA PHE A 228 3.91 3.39 6.47
C PHE A 228 3.90 1.87 6.48
N GLY A 229 4.87 1.24 5.81
CA GLY A 229 5.06 -0.20 5.85
C GLY A 229 4.35 -0.97 4.74
N GLY A 230 3.89 -2.18 5.06
CA GLY A 230 3.58 -3.21 4.08
C GLY A 230 2.12 -3.32 3.68
N SER A 231 1.90 -4.30 2.79
CA SER A 231 0.62 -4.54 2.10
C SER A 231 -0.55 -4.77 3.04
N PHE A 232 -0.35 -5.51 4.14
CA PHE A 232 -1.43 -5.73 5.12
C PHE A 232 -2.06 -4.42 5.58
N LEU A 233 -1.24 -3.47 6.06
CA LEU A 233 -1.74 -2.22 6.61
C LEU A 233 -2.33 -1.31 5.52
N ASN A 234 -1.72 -1.27 4.33
CA ASN A 234 -2.21 -0.45 3.21
C ASN A 234 -3.52 -0.98 2.62
N HIS A 235 -3.77 -2.30 2.63
CA HIS A 235 -5.09 -2.86 2.32
C HIS A 235 -6.15 -2.43 3.35
N GLN A 236 -5.81 -2.39 4.64
CA GLN A 236 -6.72 -1.89 5.67
C GLN A 236 -6.99 -0.38 5.50
N TYR A 237 -5.97 0.40 5.12
CA TYR A 237 -6.12 1.83 4.84
C TYR A 237 -7.01 2.10 3.63
N LEU A 238 -6.92 1.30 2.57
CA LEU A 238 -7.81 1.43 1.41
C LEU A 238 -9.29 1.28 1.81
N ILE A 239 -9.61 0.35 2.71
CA ILE A 239 -11.01 0.06 3.04
C ILE A 239 -11.53 0.81 4.27
N SER A 240 -10.68 1.25 5.20
CA SER A 240 -11.12 1.83 6.49
C SER A 240 -10.41 3.13 6.88
N ALA A 241 -9.31 3.48 6.21
CA ALA A 241 -8.44 4.62 6.51
C ALA A 241 -7.90 4.62 7.97
N GLN A 242 -7.78 3.44 8.56
CA GLN A 242 -7.20 3.24 9.90
C GLN A 242 -6.63 1.83 10.07
N PRO A 243 -5.66 1.61 11.00
CA PRO A 243 -5.17 0.28 11.30
C PRO A 243 -6.21 -0.56 12.06
N PRO A 244 -6.12 -1.90 12.00
CA PRO A 244 -6.86 -2.80 12.88
C PRO A 244 -6.35 -2.74 14.32
N PHE A 245 -7.23 -3.02 15.27
CA PHE A 245 -6.92 -3.01 16.69
C PHE A 245 -7.03 -4.40 17.31
N TYR A 246 -6.08 -4.75 18.18
CA TYR A 246 -6.08 -6.01 18.93
C TYR A 246 -6.29 -5.72 20.43
N PRO A 247 -7.52 -5.75 20.97
CA PRO A 247 -7.77 -5.47 22.38
C PRO A 247 -7.05 -6.47 23.29
N ASP A 248 -6.49 -5.99 24.40
CA ASP A 248 -5.78 -6.81 25.41
C ASP A 248 -4.66 -7.71 24.82
N ALA A 249 -3.97 -7.23 23.78
CA ALA A 249 -2.93 -8.01 23.11
C ALA A 249 -1.84 -8.52 24.06
N ASP A 250 -1.52 -7.77 25.10
CA ASP A 250 -0.55 -8.11 26.14
C ASP A 250 -0.93 -9.34 27.00
N LYS A 251 -2.24 -9.67 27.04
CA LYS A 251 -2.78 -10.84 27.74
C LYS A 251 -3.18 -11.98 26.80
N SER A 252 -2.89 -11.83 25.51
CA SER A 252 -3.29 -12.76 24.45
C SER A 252 -2.10 -13.59 23.94
N PRO A 253 -2.35 -14.61 23.09
CA PRO A 253 -1.29 -15.32 22.38
C PRO A 253 -0.37 -14.39 21.56
N ALA A 254 -0.87 -13.22 21.12
CA ALA A 254 -0.12 -12.23 20.35
C ALA A 254 0.82 -11.34 21.19
N ALA A 255 0.91 -11.50 22.51
CA ALA A 255 1.75 -10.67 23.38
C ALA A 255 3.21 -10.57 22.91
N LYS A 256 3.76 -11.66 22.37
CA LYS A 256 5.14 -11.70 21.82
C LYS A 256 5.30 -10.95 20.49
N ARG A 257 4.20 -10.48 19.89
CA ARG A 257 4.19 -9.72 18.63
C ARG A 257 4.19 -8.21 18.85
N ILE A 258 4.03 -7.76 20.10
CA ILE A 258 4.06 -6.36 20.48
C ILE A 258 5.47 -5.81 20.25
N ALA A 259 5.56 -4.70 19.53
CA ALA A 259 6.80 -4.03 19.20
C ALA A 259 7.55 -3.57 20.46
N GLN A 260 8.84 -3.78 20.48
CA GLN A 260 9.71 -3.22 21.50
C GLN A 260 10.32 -1.92 20.95
N VAL A 261 9.87 -0.78 21.48
CA VAL A 261 10.38 0.55 21.13
C VAL A 261 11.32 1.08 22.20
N GLU A 262 12.19 2.03 21.83
CA GLU A 262 13.00 2.78 22.78
C GLU A 262 12.14 3.79 23.54
N GLY A 263 12.41 3.97 24.83
CA GLY A 263 11.62 4.86 25.70
C GLY A 263 10.31 4.25 26.17
N SER A 264 9.41 5.09 26.70
CA SER A 264 8.13 4.69 27.29
C SER A 264 6.91 5.17 26.49
N ASP A 265 7.10 5.89 25.39
CA ASP A 265 6.01 6.35 24.54
C ASP A 265 5.49 5.18 23.69
N PRO A 266 4.22 4.74 23.89
CA PRO A 266 3.63 3.68 23.10
C PRO A 266 3.44 4.05 21.62
N LYS A 267 3.57 5.32 21.27
CA LYS A 267 3.56 5.85 19.91
C LYS A 267 4.96 6.03 19.32
N GLY A 268 5.99 5.64 20.08
CA GLY A 268 7.38 5.69 19.64
C GLY A 268 7.59 4.87 18.37
N ILE A 269 8.41 5.39 17.47
CA ILE A 269 8.72 4.73 16.19
C ILE A 269 10.09 4.04 16.20
N LYS A 270 10.87 4.23 17.25
CA LYS A 270 12.24 3.72 17.35
C LYS A 270 12.23 2.30 17.94
N LEU A 271 12.27 1.30 17.07
CA LEU A 271 12.39 -0.11 17.49
C LEU A 271 13.73 -0.36 18.19
N LYS A 272 13.71 -1.25 19.17
CA LYS A 272 14.94 -1.81 19.70
C LYS A 272 15.59 -2.72 18.65
N LEU A 273 16.83 -2.43 18.33
CA LEU A 273 17.63 -3.28 17.46
C LEU A 273 17.99 -4.59 18.16
N ASP A 274 18.07 -5.67 17.40
CA ASP A 274 18.74 -6.89 17.86
C ASP A 274 20.23 -6.55 18.09
N PRO A 275 20.84 -6.99 19.22
CA PRO A 275 22.26 -6.75 19.50
C PRO A 275 23.22 -7.29 18.43
N LYS A 276 22.76 -8.18 17.56
CA LYS A 276 23.54 -8.72 16.43
C LYS A 276 23.51 -7.81 15.20
N THR A 277 22.73 -6.72 15.22
CA THR A 277 22.70 -5.76 14.11
C THR A 277 24.10 -5.18 13.90
N PRO A 278 24.69 -5.28 12.69
CA PRO A 278 25.96 -4.65 12.39
C PRO A 278 25.91 -3.12 12.60
N ALA A 279 27.00 -2.53 13.06
CA ALA A 279 27.09 -1.09 13.28
C ALA A 279 26.93 -0.29 11.98
N SER A 280 27.35 -0.85 10.85
CA SER A 280 27.23 -0.29 9.52
C SER A 280 26.37 -1.17 8.61
N ALA A 281 25.61 -0.55 7.73
CA ALA A 281 24.89 -1.23 6.66
C ALA A 281 25.82 -1.88 5.62
N MET A 282 27.07 -1.46 5.60
CA MET A 282 28.11 -2.08 4.76
C MET A 282 28.47 -3.49 5.19
N ASP A 283 28.20 -3.86 6.44
CA ASP A 283 28.54 -5.14 7.05
C ASP A 283 27.35 -6.12 7.14
N GLY A 284 26.15 -5.65 6.82
CA GLY A 284 24.93 -6.48 6.83
C GLY A 284 23.64 -5.70 7.11
N PRO A 285 22.49 -6.36 6.94
CA PRO A 285 21.19 -5.76 7.17
C PRO A 285 20.93 -5.45 8.65
N ALA A 286 20.03 -4.49 8.92
CA ALA A 286 19.53 -4.23 10.25
C ALA A 286 18.61 -5.39 10.71
N MET A 287 18.72 -5.80 11.97
CA MET A 287 17.90 -6.85 12.56
C MET A 287 17.03 -6.25 13.67
N PHE A 288 15.77 -6.61 13.69
CA PHE A 288 14.78 -6.06 14.60
C PHE A 288 14.08 -7.17 15.39
N SER A 289 13.64 -6.83 16.60
CA SER A 289 12.71 -7.66 17.35
C SER A 289 11.31 -7.65 16.71
N ALA A 290 10.39 -8.47 17.24
CA ALA A 290 9.01 -8.49 16.76
C ALA A 290 8.40 -7.08 16.76
N SER A 291 7.62 -6.75 15.72
CA SER A 291 7.05 -5.42 15.49
C SER A 291 5.68 -5.47 14.80
N THR A 292 4.93 -6.56 15.00
CA THR A 292 3.64 -6.77 14.32
C THR A 292 2.53 -5.89 14.90
N LEU A 293 2.49 -5.77 16.22
CA LEU A 293 1.57 -4.89 16.94
C LEU A 293 2.35 -3.70 17.51
N SER A 294 1.78 -2.51 17.45
CA SER A 294 2.35 -1.37 18.18
C SER A 294 2.23 -1.58 19.71
N PRO A 295 3.00 -0.86 20.54
CA PRO A 295 2.92 -1.00 21.99
C PRO A 295 1.53 -0.69 22.58
N ASP A 296 0.71 0.06 21.88
CA ASP A 296 -0.69 0.35 22.18
C ASP A 296 -1.67 -0.48 21.32
N PHE A 297 -1.23 -1.64 20.83
CA PHE A 297 -1.99 -2.77 20.30
C PHE A 297 -2.64 -2.59 18.93
N TRP A 298 -2.18 -1.67 18.10
CA TRP A 298 -2.58 -1.59 16.70
C TRP A 298 -1.78 -2.56 15.84
N ALA A 299 -2.46 -3.29 14.97
CA ALA A 299 -1.78 -4.16 14.01
C ALA A 299 -1.19 -3.31 12.88
N VAL A 300 0.13 -3.18 12.87
CA VAL A 300 0.88 -2.34 11.93
C VAL A 300 1.67 -3.14 10.89
N ASN A 301 1.88 -4.44 11.14
CA ASN A 301 2.44 -5.38 10.16
C ASN A 301 1.55 -6.63 10.09
N THR A 302 1.81 -7.51 9.13
CA THR A 302 0.95 -8.62 8.75
C THR A 302 0.54 -9.51 9.92
N MET A 303 -0.77 -9.61 10.13
CA MET A 303 -1.44 -10.63 10.91
C MET A 303 -2.37 -11.45 10.01
N LEU A 304 -2.65 -12.68 10.38
CA LEU A 304 -3.59 -13.54 9.66
C LEU A 304 -5.03 -13.16 9.97
N PRO A 305 -5.96 -13.29 9.02
CA PRO A 305 -7.37 -13.05 9.28
C PRO A 305 -7.98 -14.12 10.20
N PRO A 306 -9.06 -13.78 10.92
CA PRO A 306 -9.76 -14.70 11.80
C PRO A 306 -10.57 -15.77 11.04
N TYR A 307 -10.66 -15.67 9.72
CA TYR A 307 -11.47 -16.54 8.86
C TYR A 307 -10.64 -17.11 7.69
N ALA A 308 -11.04 -18.29 7.21
CA ALA A 308 -10.43 -18.86 5.98
C ALA A 308 -10.66 -17.94 4.76
N PRO A 309 -9.71 -17.90 3.80
CA PRO A 309 -8.45 -18.62 3.78
C PRO A 309 -7.42 -17.98 4.71
N THR A 310 -6.68 -18.81 5.41
CA THR A 310 -5.59 -18.45 6.31
C THR A 310 -4.60 -19.62 6.41
N TYR A 311 -3.35 -19.35 6.78
CA TYR A 311 -2.34 -20.39 6.95
C TYR A 311 -2.50 -21.21 8.25
N GLU A 312 -3.27 -20.72 9.20
CA GLU A 312 -3.44 -21.33 10.52
C GLU A 312 -4.93 -21.57 10.80
N LEU A 313 -5.48 -22.60 10.13
CA LEU A 313 -6.88 -23.00 10.33
C LEU A 313 -7.09 -23.69 11.68
N ASP A 314 -8.28 -23.51 12.25
CA ASP A 314 -8.75 -24.26 13.41
C ASP A 314 -9.27 -25.63 12.93
N PRO A 315 -8.65 -26.77 13.31
CA PRO A 315 -9.08 -28.08 12.86
C PRO A 315 -10.45 -28.48 13.39
N GLU A 316 -10.90 -27.89 14.51
CA GLU A 316 -12.19 -28.18 15.12
C GLU A 316 -13.31 -27.26 14.62
N LYS A 317 -12.95 -26.11 14.02
CA LYS A 317 -13.92 -25.11 13.55
C LYS A 317 -13.66 -24.72 12.09
N PRO A 318 -14.19 -25.51 11.12
CA PRO A 318 -13.99 -25.23 9.70
C PRO A 318 -14.37 -23.81 9.32
N GLY A 319 -13.50 -23.16 8.52
CA GLY A 319 -13.71 -21.78 8.07
C GLY A 319 -13.17 -20.70 9.03
N TYR A 320 -12.65 -21.08 10.19
CA TYR A 320 -12.06 -20.17 11.16
C TYR A 320 -10.56 -20.41 11.32
N ALA A 321 -9.84 -19.35 11.68
CA ALA A 321 -8.44 -19.45 12.08
C ALA A 321 -8.32 -19.95 13.51
N ASN A 322 -7.16 -20.53 13.84
CA ASN A 322 -6.82 -20.94 15.20
C ASN A 322 -6.66 -19.70 16.10
N ALA A 323 -7.62 -19.49 17.00
CA ALA A 323 -7.63 -18.38 17.94
C ALA A 323 -6.48 -18.44 18.99
N ALA A 324 -5.88 -19.61 19.20
CA ALA A 324 -4.71 -19.76 20.07
C ALA A 324 -3.39 -19.37 19.37
N SER A 325 -3.43 -19.05 18.08
CA SER A 325 -2.26 -18.56 17.35
C SER A 325 -1.96 -17.09 17.69
N GLY A 326 -0.70 -16.80 17.99
CA GLY A 326 -0.23 -15.42 18.15
C GLY A 326 -0.15 -14.63 16.82
N HIS A 327 -0.45 -15.25 15.69
CA HIS A 327 -0.45 -14.60 14.38
C HIS A 327 -1.84 -14.17 13.91
N THR A 328 -2.90 -14.70 14.52
CA THR A 328 -4.28 -14.44 14.12
C THR A 328 -4.79 -13.14 14.76
N LEU A 329 -5.28 -12.22 13.92
CA LEU A 329 -5.95 -11.00 14.35
C LEU A 329 -7.38 -11.34 14.79
N VAL A 330 -7.86 -10.69 15.85
CA VAL A 330 -9.28 -10.82 16.26
C VAL A 330 -10.20 -10.14 15.23
N PRO A 331 -11.47 -10.58 15.10
CA PRO A 331 -12.43 -9.93 14.21
C PRO A 331 -12.55 -8.43 14.47
N GLN A 332 -12.55 -7.63 13.40
CA GLN A 332 -12.63 -6.18 13.46
C GLN A 332 -14.09 -5.71 13.32
N HIS A 333 -14.43 -4.58 13.97
CA HIS A 333 -15.81 -4.08 14.04
C HIS A 333 -15.96 -2.63 13.57
N HIS A 334 -14.85 -1.92 13.33
CA HIS A 334 -14.91 -0.54 12.84
C HIS A 334 -15.41 -0.48 11.39
N LYS A 335 -15.95 0.68 11.01
CA LYS A 335 -16.57 0.88 9.71
C LYS A 335 -15.57 0.86 8.58
N THR A 336 -15.96 0.25 7.48
CA THR A 336 -15.26 0.22 6.20
C THR A 336 -16.00 1.04 5.15
N ILE A 337 -15.34 1.32 4.03
CA ILE A 337 -16.01 1.93 2.87
C ILE A 337 -17.16 1.06 2.35
N GLY A 338 -17.05 -0.27 2.49
CA GLY A 338 -18.11 -1.22 2.17
C GLY A 338 -19.36 -1.03 3.04
N ASP A 339 -19.19 -0.67 4.33
CA ASP A 339 -20.32 -0.31 5.21
C ASP A 339 -21.00 0.99 4.74
N MET A 340 -20.20 1.99 4.35
CA MET A 340 -20.71 3.26 3.86
C MET A 340 -21.49 3.09 2.56
N LEU A 341 -20.97 2.30 1.62
CA LEU A 341 -21.63 1.97 0.35
C LEU A 341 -22.95 1.23 0.58
N SER A 342 -22.92 0.19 1.43
CA SER A 342 -24.12 -0.61 1.77
C SER A 342 -25.21 0.23 2.45
N ALA A 343 -24.84 1.18 3.31
CA ALA A 343 -25.79 2.09 3.98
C ALA A 343 -26.51 3.01 2.99
N ARG A 344 -25.98 3.21 1.79
CA ARG A 344 -26.58 3.97 0.70
C ARG A 344 -27.16 3.10 -0.43
N ASN A 345 -27.25 1.78 -0.21
CA ASN A 345 -27.69 0.81 -1.20
C ASN A 345 -26.87 0.86 -2.51
N VAL A 346 -25.60 1.25 -2.42
CA VAL A 346 -24.65 1.18 -3.54
C VAL A 346 -24.12 -0.24 -3.61
N ASP A 347 -24.25 -0.88 -4.77
CA ASP A 347 -23.71 -2.24 -4.96
C ASP A 347 -22.18 -2.19 -5.10
N TRP A 348 -21.50 -3.14 -4.44
CA TRP A 348 -20.04 -3.19 -4.45
C TRP A 348 -19.52 -4.61 -4.22
N ALA A 349 -18.28 -4.85 -4.64
CA ALA A 349 -17.59 -6.11 -4.37
C ALA A 349 -16.07 -5.92 -4.32
N TRP A 350 -15.40 -6.83 -3.61
CA TRP A 350 -13.96 -7.04 -3.67
C TRP A 350 -13.68 -8.35 -4.40
N TYR A 351 -13.04 -8.25 -5.57
CA TYR A 351 -12.59 -9.38 -6.36
C TYR A 351 -11.13 -9.68 -6.02
N ALA A 352 -10.86 -10.77 -5.32
CA ALA A 352 -9.51 -11.20 -5.02
C ALA A 352 -9.11 -12.35 -5.95
N GLY A 353 -8.02 -12.20 -6.69
CA GLY A 353 -7.46 -13.24 -7.54
C GLY A 353 -7.03 -14.47 -6.73
N GLY A 354 -7.39 -15.67 -7.19
CA GLY A 354 -7.08 -16.92 -6.50
C GLY A 354 -7.89 -17.20 -5.24
N TRP A 355 -8.97 -16.45 -4.96
CA TRP A 355 -9.79 -16.60 -3.76
C TRP A 355 -10.42 -17.98 -3.61
N SER A 356 -11.03 -18.51 -4.68
CA SER A 356 -11.65 -19.85 -4.63
C SER A 356 -10.62 -20.95 -4.40
N ALA A 357 -9.48 -20.89 -5.09
CA ALA A 357 -8.38 -21.82 -4.87
C ALA A 357 -7.83 -21.75 -3.44
N ALA A 358 -7.71 -20.55 -2.90
CA ALA A 358 -7.25 -20.33 -1.52
C ALA A 358 -8.23 -20.92 -0.49
N LEU A 359 -9.55 -20.81 -0.70
CA LEU A 359 -10.57 -21.44 0.15
C LEU A 359 -10.47 -22.97 0.14
N GLU A 360 -9.96 -23.56 -0.94
CA GLU A 360 -9.64 -25.00 -1.06
C GLU A 360 -8.27 -25.37 -0.48
N GLY A 361 -7.56 -24.41 0.16
CA GLY A 361 -6.21 -24.60 0.71
C GLY A 361 -5.08 -24.48 -0.31
N LYS A 362 -5.36 -24.06 -1.56
CA LYS A 362 -4.38 -23.87 -2.63
C LYS A 362 -3.95 -22.41 -2.70
N MET A 363 -3.12 -21.99 -1.75
CA MET A 363 -2.68 -20.57 -1.68
C MET A 363 -1.39 -20.27 -2.44
N ASN A 364 -0.68 -21.30 -2.90
CA ASN A 364 0.58 -21.13 -3.63
C ASN A 364 0.37 -21.31 -5.14
N ASP A 365 1.30 -20.76 -5.92
CA ASP A 365 1.33 -20.92 -7.37
C ASP A 365 1.52 -22.40 -7.76
N ALA A 366 0.72 -22.89 -8.70
CA ALA A 366 0.78 -24.29 -9.12
C ALA A 366 2.09 -24.65 -9.85
N ALA A 367 2.65 -23.70 -10.60
CA ALA A 367 3.91 -23.89 -11.33
C ALA A 367 5.13 -23.64 -10.44
N PHE A 368 4.98 -22.79 -9.41
CA PHE A 368 6.04 -22.42 -8.48
C PHE A 368 5.54 -22.54 -7.02
N PRO A 369 5.49 -23.76 -6.45
CA PRO A 369 4.84 -24.03 -5.16
C PRO A 369 5.45 -23.28 -3.94
N SER A 370 6.63 -22.70 -4.10
CA SER A 370 7.26 -21.83 -3.08
C SER A 370 6.80 -20.36 -3.14
N ARG A 371 6.00 -19.99 -4.16
CA ARG A 371 5.52 -18.63 -4.37
C ARG A 371 4.04 -18.52 -4.06
N PRO A 372 3.59 -17.51 -3.28
CA PRO A 372 2.18 -17.34 -3.00
C PRO A 372 1.42 -16.89 -4.25
N ASN A 373 0.29 -17.53 -4.53
CA ASN A 373 -0.68 -17.06 -5.53
C ASN A 373 -1.83 -16.28 -4.89
N PHE A 374 -2.07 -16.51 -3.60
CA PHE A 374 -2.97 -15.75 -2.77
C PHE A 374 -2.35 -15.51 -1.39
N GLN A 375 -2.32 -14.27 -0.94
CA GLN A 375 -1.97 -13.92 0.43
C GLN A 375 -3.24 -13.53 1.21
N PRO A 376 -3.42 -13.99 2.48
CA PRO A 376 -4.66 -13.77 3.22
C PRO A 376 -5.10 -12.30 3.32
N HIS A 377 -4.17 -11.34 3.38
CA HIS A 377 -4.47 -9.91 3.43
C HIS A 377 -4.90 -9.30 2.08
N HIS A 378 -4.81 -10.05 0.97
CA HIS A 378 -5.37 -9.62 -0.33
C HIS A 378 -6.89 -9.55 -0.34
N GLN A 379 -7.53 -10.12 0.69
CA GLN A 379 -8.95 -9.92 0.98
C GLN A 379 -9.09 -9.22 2.35
N PRO A 380 -8.94 -7.87 2.40
CA PRO A 380 -8.88 -7.15 3.68
C PRO A 380 -10.19 -7.21 4.47
N LEU A 381 -11.31 -7.41 3.81
CA LEU A 381 -12.62 -7.55 4.46
C LEU A 381 -12.76 -8.87 5.23
N ASN A 382 -11.91 -9.86 4.94
CA ASN A 382 -11.86 -11.13 5.67
C ASN A 382 -11.43 -10.99 7.15
N TYR A 383 -11.01 -9.79 7.56
CA TYR A 383 -10.68 -9.45 8.95
C TYR A 383 -11.88 -8.96 9.76
N TYR A 384 -13.04 -8.73 9.15
CA TYR A 384 -14.19 -8.08 9.80
C TYR A 384 -15.30 -9.07 10.13
N GLU A 385 -15.90 -8.94 11.33
CA GLU A 385 -16.97 -9.83 11.81
C GLU A 385 -18.14 -9.90 10.84
N ARG A 386 -18.49 -8.81 10.19
CA ARG A 386 -19.54 -8.73 9.17
C ARG A 386 -19.38 -9.80 8.08
N PHE A 387 -18.14 -10.19 7.74
CA PHE A 387 -17.81 -11.15 6.70
C PHE A 387 -17.40 -12.51 7.24
N ALA A 388 -17.86 -12.89 8.43
CA ALA A 388 -17.66 -14.21 9.02
C ALA A 388 -18.19 -15.33 8.08
N PRO A 389 -17.66 -16.55 8.16
CA PRO A 389 -18.14 -17.68 7.40
C PRO A 389 -19.65 -17.88 7.53
N GLY A 390 -20.35 -18.06 6.40
CA GLY A 390 -21.79 -18.19 6.33
C GLY A 390 -22.59 -16.89 6.35
N SER A 391 -21.95 -15.72 6.52
CA SER A 391 -22.70 -14.46 6.44
C SER A 391 -23.15 -14.16 5.00
N PRO A 392 -24.36 -13.58 4.81
CA PRO A 392 -24.83 -13.16 3.48
C PRO A 392 -23.90 -12.12 2.82
N ASP A 393 -23.31 -11.23 3.61
CA ASP A 393 -22.42 -10.19 3.12
C ASP A 393 -21.10 -10.75 2.59
N ARG A 394 -20.58 -11.81 3.22
CA ARG A 394 -19.42 -12.54 2.68
C ARG A 394 -19.70 -13.07 1.27
N ALA A 395 -20.80 -13.77 1.10
CA ALA A 395 -21.18 -14.37 -0.19
C ALA A 395 -21.44 -13.30 -1.27
N LYS A 396 -21.97 -12.15 -0.90
CA LYS A 396 -22.31 -11.08 -1.81
C LYS A 396 -21.09 -10.27 -2.25
N HIS A 397 -20.23 -9.91 -1.30
CA HIS A 397 -19.21 -8.86 -1.49
C HIS A 397 -17.79 -9.39 -1.65
N LEU A 398 -17.44 -10.56 -1.09
CA LEU A 398 -16.13 -11.17 -1.22
C LEU A 398 -16.17 -12.15 -2.40
N ARG A 399 -15.76 -11.68 -3.56
CA ARG A 399 -15.84 -12.44 -4.82
C ARG A 399 -14.49 -12.99 -5.22
N ASP A 400 -14.51 -14.14 -5.87
CA ASP A 400 -13.34 -14.65 -6.56
C ASP A 400 -12.99 -13.75 -7.74
N GLY A 401 -11.75 -13.28 -7.82
CA GLY A 401 -11.21 -12.56 -8.98
C GLY A 401 -10.81 -13.49 -10.11
N GLY A 402 -10.72 -14.80 -9.84
CA GLY A 402 -10.25 -15.81 -10.78
C GLY A 402 -8.72 -15.84 -10.89
N GLU A 403 -8.24 -16.63 -11.86
CA GLU A 403 -6.80 -16.85 -12.12
C GLU A 403 -6.50 -16.65 -13.60
N GLY A 404 -6.08 -15.44 -13.98
CA GLY A 404 -5.71 -15.11 -15.36
C GLY A 404 -6.21 -13.76 -15.86
N SER A 405 -6.02 -13.54 -17.17
CA SER A 405 -6.18 -12.22 -17.81
C SER A 405 -7.28 -12.19 -18.89
N THR A 406 -8.22 -13.15 -18.87
CA THR A 406 -9.33 -13.22 -19.83
C THR A 406 -10.67 -13.39 -19.11
N ALA A 407 -11.79 -13.03 -19.71
CA ALA A 407 -13.12 -13.21 -19.12
C ALA A 407 -13.45 -14.68 -18.77
N ARG A 408 -12.76 -15.67 -19.35
CA ARG A 408 -12.93 -17.08 -19.00
C ARG A 408 -12.28 -17.45 -17.68
N THR A 409 -11.22 -16.76 -17.30
CA THR A 409 -10.38 -17.09 -16.15
C THR A 409 -10.38 -15.99 -15.09
N ASN A 410 -10.97 -14.83 -15.41
CA ASN A 410 -11.03 -13.65 -14.52
C ASN A 410 -12.49 -13.21 -14.37
N ARG A 411 -13.00 -13.26 -13.16
CA ARG A 411 -14.41 -12.98 -12.88
C ARG A 411 -14.76 -11.50 -13.02
N LEU A 412 -13.84 -10.61 -12.70
CA LEU A 412 -14.06 -9.16 -12.93
C LEU A 412 -14.31 -8.90 -14.42
N LEU A 413 -13.48 -9.49 -15.29
CA LEU A 413 -13.62 -9.36 -16.74
C LEU A 413 -14.90 -10.01 -17.27
N ALA A 414 -15.30 -11.15 -16.73
CA ALA A 414 -16.57 -11.79 -17.10
C ALA A 414 -17.78 -10.91 -16.72
N ASP A 415 -17.76 -10.32 -15.52
CA ASP A 415 -18.81 -9.40 -15.08
C ASP A 415 -18.78 -8.09 -15.89
N ALA A 416 -17.60 -7.60 -16.32
CA ALA A 416 -17.44 -6.44 -17.19
C ALA A 416 -18.00 -6.67 -18.59
N GLU A 417 -17.66 -7.79 -19.24
CA GLU A 417 -18.15 -8.18 -20.56
C GLU A 417 -19.69 -8.30 -20.57
N ALA A 418 -20.24 -8.84 -19.47
CA ALA A 418 -21.69 -8.96 -19.30
C ALA A 418 -22.40 -7.66 -18.90
N GLY A 419 -21.69 -6.53 -18.68
CA GLY A 419 -22.26 -5.29 -18.17
C GLY A 419 -22.83 -5.41 -16.74
N LYS A 420 -22.23 -6.26 -15.90
CA LYS A 420 -22.71 -6.62 -14.55
C LYS A 420 -21.75 -6.27 -13.43
N LEU A 421 -20.79 -5.36 -13.69
CA LEU A 421 -19.94 -4.87 -12.61
C LEU A 421 -20.80 -4.13 -11.58
N PRO A 422 -20.54 -4.35 -10.27
CA PRO A 422 -21.06 -3.48 -9.22
C PRO A 422 -20.67 -2.03 -9.46
N ALA A 423 -21.43 -1.10 -8.90
CA ALA A 423 -21.13 0.33 -8.96
C ALA A 423 -19.72 0.64 -8.40
N VAL A 424 -19.24 -0.17 -7.46
CA VAL A 424 -17.86 -0.11 -6.97
C VAL A 424 -17.25 -1.51 -6.94
N SER A 425 -16.17 -1.70 -7.68
CA SER A 425 -15.42 -2.94 -7.77
C SER A 425 -13.97 -2.72 -7.37
N PHE A 426 -13.52 -3.36 -6.29
CA PHE A 426 -12.10 -3.46 -5.97
C PHE A 426 -11.56 -4.74 -6.58
N TYR A 427 -10.41 -4.68 -7.21
CA TYR A 427 -9.76 -5.82 -7.84
C TYR A 427 -8.33 -5.97 -7.36
N LYS A 428 -8.03 -7.09 -6.75
CA LYS A 428 -6.67 -7.50 -6.37
C LYS A 428 -6.23 -8.62 -7.31
N PRO A 429 -5.23 -8.41 -8.18
CA PRO A 429 -4.68 -9.49 -9.01
C PRO A 429 -4.15 -10.65 -8.16
N GLN A 430 -4.17 -11.86 -8.72
CA GLN A 430 -3.51 -13.02 -8.11
C GLN A 430 -2.00 -12.80 -7.96
N GLY A 431 -1.35 -13.58 -7.09
CA GLY A 431 0.03 -13.36 -6.69
C GLY A 431 1.04 -13.27 -7.83
N ASN A 432 1.01 -14.19 -8.78
CA ASN A 432 1.95 -14.21 -9.91
C ASN A 432 1.66 -13.14 -11.00
N LEU A 433 0.63 -12.30 -10.83
CA LEU A 433 0.21 -11.24 -11.76
C LEU A 433 0.09 -9.85 -11.11
N ASN A 434 0.69 -9.66 -9.93
CA ASN A 434 0.50 -8.43 -9.13
C ASN A 434 1.73 -7.51 -9.06
N MET A 435 2.86 -7.90 -9.62
CA MET A 435 4.17 -7.19 -9.64
C MET A 435 5.00 -7.27 -8.33
N HIS A 436 4.60 -8.01 -7.31
CA HIS A 436 5.34 -8.09 -6.05
C HIS A 436 6.74 -8.69 -6.25
N ALA A 437 7.79 -7.96 -5.88
CA ALA A 437 9.14 -8.51 -5.83
C ALA A 437 9.18 -9.77 -4.92
N GLY A 438 10.05 -10.72 -5.23
CA GLY A 438 10.16 -11.98 -4.49
C GLY A 438 9.32 -13.12 -5.04
N TYR A 439 8.17 -12.87 -5.70
CA TYR A 439 7.37 -13.96 -6.29
C TYR A 439 6.66 -13.63 -7.61
N SER A 440 6.61 -12.36 -8.01
CA SER A 440 6.03 -11.93 -9.28
C SER A 440 7.01 -11.02 -10.02
N ASP A 441 7.05 -11.13 -11.34
CA ASP A 441 7.81 -10.23 -12.21
C ASP A 441 6.94 -9.06 -12.69
N ILE A 442 7.58 -7.98 -13.15
CA ILE A 442 6.83 -6.79 -13.58
C ILE A 442 6.16 -6.96 -14.94
N ASP A 443 6.70 -7.82 -15.83
CA ASP A 443 6.14 -8.04 -17.15
C ASP A 443 4.80 -8.78 -17.10
N ALA A 444 4.71 -9.85 -16.28
CA ALA A 444 3.46 -10.57 -16.09
C ALA A 444 2.36 -9.67 -15.50
N GLY A 445 2.69 -8.86 -14.48
CA GLY A 445 1.75 -7.93 -13.87
C GLY A 445 1.36 -6.77 -14.79
N ASP A 446 2.31 -6.21 -15.55
CA ASP A 446 2.05 -5.14 -16.53
C ASP A 446 1.10 -5.60 -17.63
N ARG A 447 1.37 -6.76 -18.23
CA ARG A 447 0.49 -7.36 -19.24
C ARG A 447 -0.88 -7.70 -18.69
N HIS A 448 -0.93 -8.18 -17.44
CA HIS A 448 -2.20 -8.49 -16.79
C HIS A 448 -3.05 -7.25 -16.57
N ILE A 449 -2.49 -6.19 -15.99
CA ILE A 449 -3.20 -4.92 -15.77
C ILE A 449 -3.66 -4.32 -17.11
N ALA A 450 -2.80 -4.37 -18.14
CA ALA A 450 -3.18 -3.90 -19.46
C ALA A 450 -4.36 -4.68 -20.04
N ALA A 451 -4.34 -6.02 -19.94
CA ALA A 451 -5.45 -6.86 -20.40
C ALA A 451 -6.74 -6.59 -19.63
N VAL A 452 -6.64 -6.31 -18.32
CA VAL A 452 -7.81 -5.89 -17.51
C VAL A 452 -8.36 -4.55 -18.02
N ILE A 453 -7.51 -3.56 -18.30
CA ILE A 453 -7.95 -2.28 -18.86
C ILE A 453 -8.59 -2.46 -20.23
N ASP A 454 -7.97 -3.26 -21.11
CA ASP A 454 -8.53 -3.53 -22.45
C ASP A 454 -9.92 -4.17 -22.33
N GLY A 455 -10.11 -5.15 -21.43
CA GLY A 455 -11.42 -5.77 -21.20
C GLY A 455 -12.47 -4.84 -20.55
N LEU A 456 -12.04 -3.92 -19.68
CA LEU A 456 -12.92 -2.91 -19.11
C LEU A 456 -13.37 -1.90 -20.17
N ARG A 457 -12.52 -1.56 -21.14
CA ARG A 457 -12.86 -0.65 -22.27
C ARG A 457 -13.92 -1.24 -23.20
N GLU A 458 -13.98 -2.55 -23.32
CA GLU A 458 -15.00 -3.27 -24.10
C GLU A 458 -16.33 -3.44 -23.34
N SER A 459 -16.37 -3.11 -22.06
CA SER A 459 -17.59 -3.24 -21.24
C SER A 459 -18.68 -2.27 -21.68
N PRO A 460 -19.97 -2.70 -21.71
CA PRO A 460 -21.11 -1.79 -21.89
C PRO A 460 -21.18 -0.65 -20.86
N GLN A 461 -20.48 -0.79 -19.72
CA GLN A 461 -20.44 0.23 -18.65
C GLN A 461 -19.31 1.26 -18.85
N TRP A 462 -18.44 1.09 -19.84
CA TRP A 462 -17.23 1.88 -20.04
C TRP A 462 -17.47 3.39 -20.10
N GLU A 463 -18.48 3.86 -20.84
CA GLU A 463 -18.74 5.28 -21.07
C GLU A 463 -18.96 6.08 -19.77
N ARG A 464 -19.29 5.40 -18.67
CA ARG A 464 -19.50 5.99 -17.35
C ARG A 464 -18.61 5.37 -16.26
N MET A 465 -17.48 4.81 -16.69
CA MET A 465 -16.55 4.14 -15.80
C MET A 465 -15.36 5.02 -15.45
N LEU A 466 -14.94 4.93 -14.18
CA LEU A 466 -13.65 5.41 -13.72
C LEU A 466 -12.86 4.23 -13.19
N VAL A 467 -11.63 4.06 -13.67
CA VAL A 467 -10.69 3.06 -13.19
C VAL A 467 -9.51 3.76 -12.52
N VAL A 468 -9.14 3.33 -11.32
CA VAL A 468 -7.93 3.76 -10.64
C VAL A 468 -6.98 2.57 -10.62
N ILE A 469 -5.84 2.68 -11.28
CA ILE A 469 -4.73 1.73 -11.18
C ILE A 469 -3.76 2.29 -10.15
N THR A 470 -3.48 1.59 -9.07
CA THR A 470 -2.46 1.98 -8.10
C THR A 470 -1.84 0.76 -7.43
N PHE A 471 -0.80 1.01 -6.66
CA PHE A 471 -0.08 0.02 -5.88
C PHE A 471 -0.46 0.16 -4.40
N ASP A 472 -0.35 -0.90 -3.65
CA ASP A 472 -0.68 -0.86 -2.22
C ASP A 472 0.38 -0.10 -1.42
N GLU A 473 1.67 -0.34 -1.73
CA GLU A 473 2.78 0.33 -1.07
C GLU A 473 4.06 0.27 -1.94
N ASN A 474 5.18 0.76 -1.41
CA ASN A 474 6.42 0.92 -2.17
C ASN A 474 7.29 -0.34 -2.28
N GLY A 475 6.99 -1.44 -1.61
CA GLY A 475 7.79 -2.68 -1.63
C GLY A 475 9.23 -2.52 -1.13
N GLY A 476 9.50 -1.57 -0.24
CA GLY A 476 10.86 -1.26 0.19
C GLY A 476 11.68 -0.44 -0.81
N TRP A 477 11.19 -0.21 -2.02
CA TRP A 477 11.85 0.60 -3.04
C TRP A 477 11.83 2.08 -2.69
N TRP A 478 12.94 2.74 -2.92
CA TRP A 478 13.15 4.16 -2.67
C TRP A 478 12.37 5.07 -3.63
N ASP A 479 11.99 6.24 -3.12
CA ASP A 479 11.50 7.35 -3.91
C ASP A 479 12.16 8.66 -3.45
N HIS A 480 12.42 9.61 -4.38
CA HIS A 480 13.07 10.87 -4.04
C HIS A 480 12.12 11.93 -3.49
N VAL A 481 10.82 11.80 -3.75
CA VAL A 481 9.83 12.75 -3.26
C VAL A 481 9.45 12.43 -1.83
N ALA A 482 9.64 13.40 -0.95
CA ALA A 482 9.26 13.25 0.45
C ALA A 482 7.75 13.11 0.59
N PRO A 483 7.25 12.13 1.37
CA PRO A 483 5.83 12.08 1.66
C PRO A 483 5.40 13.32 2.47
N PRO A 484 4.17 13.83 2.27
CA PRO A 484 3.65 14.91 3.08
C PRO A 484 3.55 14.47 4.54
N LYS A 485 3.73 15.42 5.46
CA LYS A 485 3.55 15.12 6.88
C LYS A 485 2.07 14.93 7.18
N GLY A 486 1.73 13.80 7.77
CA GLY A 486 0.37 13.44 8.12
C GLY A 486 0.22 13.01 9.56
N ASP A 487 -0.60 12.00 9.80
CA ASP A 487 -0.81 11.42 11.11
C ASP A 487 0.28 10.37 11.46
N ARG A 488 0.13 9.69 12.59
CA ARG A 488 1.03 8.64 13.09
C ARG A 488 1.23 7.49 12.09
N TRP A 489 0.28 7.27 11.20
CA TRP A 489 0.22 6.10 10.34
C TRP A 489 0.77 6.34 8.93
N GLY A 490 0.84 7.61 8.50
CA GLY A 490 1.28 7.99 7.16
C GLY A 490 0.96 9.45 6.82
N PRO A 491 0.98 9.79 5.52
CA PRO A 491 1.27 8.95 4.35
C PRO A 491 2.70 8.43 4.33
N GLY A 492 2.88 7.27 3.65
CA GLY A 492 4.21 6.72 3.42
C GLY A 492 4.80 7.14 2.06
N THR A 493 5.71 6.32 1.53
CA THR A 493 6.45 6.56 0.30
C THR A 493 5.52 6.76 -0.92
N ARG A 494 5.95 7.56 -1.91
CA ARG A 494 5.23 7.78 -3.16
C ARG A 494 5.13 6.51 -4.00
N ILE A 495 3.94 6.24 -4.54
CA ILE A 495 3.61 5.08 -5.35
C ILE A 495 2.94 5.51 -6.66
N PRO A 496 2.97 4.70 -7.74
CA PRO A 496 2.28 5.04 -8.98
C PRO A 496 0.76 5.02 -8.84
N ALA A 497 0.08 5.98 -9.50
CA ALA A 497 -1.36 5.92 -9.70
C ALA A 497 -1.74 6.49 -11.07
N VAL A 498 -2.63 5.78 -11.79
CA VAL A 498 -3.16 6.21 -13.09
C VAL A 498 -4.68 6.20 -13.03
N VAL A 499 -5.30 7.32 -13.39
CA VAL A 499 -6.76 7.44 -13.53
C VAL A 499 -7.13 7.24 -14.99
N VAL A 500 -7.88 6.18 -15.25
CA VAL A 500 -8.30 5.74 -16.58
C VAL A 500 -9.82 5.87 -16.71
N SER A 501 -10.28 6.65 -17.67
CA SER A 501 -11.71 6.92 -17.89
C SER A 501 -11.90 7.60 -19.25
N PRO A 502 -13.07 7.47 -19.91
CA PRO A 502 -13.46 8.38 -20.99
C PRO A 502 -13.39 9.85 -20.56
N HIS A 503 -13.60 10.11 -19.27
CA HIS A 503 -13.61 11.43 -18.65
C HIS A 503 -12.29 11.83 -17.98
N ALA A 504 -11.23 11.05 -18.09
CA ALA A 504 -9.91 11.46 -17.62
C ALA A 504 -9.28 12.51 -18.53
N LYS A 505 -8.47 13.39 -18.00
CA LYS A 505 -7.59 14.26 -18.78
C LYS A 505 -6.68 13.42 -19.64
N LYS A 506 -6.56 13.73 -20.92
CA LYS A 506 -5.79 12.91 -21.87
C LYS A 506 -4.31 13.29 -21.87
N GLY A 507 -3.45 12.29 -21.68
CA GLY A 507 -1.99 12.47 -21.68
C GLY A 507 -1.48 13.47 -20.65
N ALA A 508 -2.18 13.61 -19.53
CA ALA A 508 -1.89 14.60 -18.51
C ALA A 508 -1.14 13.99 -17.31
N VAL A 509 -0.36 14.82 -16.64
CA VAL A 509 0.17 14.54 -15.31
C VAL A 509 -0.54 15.44 -14.31
N ASP A 510 -1.18 14.87 -13.31
CA ASP A 510 -1.86 15.60 -12.24
C ASP A 510 -0.96 15.65 -11.00
N HIS A 511 -0.60 16.86 -10.61
CA HIS A 511 0.32 17.16 -9.50
C HIS A 511 -0.39 17.32 -8.14
N THR A 512 -1.68 17.06 -8.09
CA THR A 512 -2.44 17.11 -6.82
C THR A 512 -1.89 16.07 -5.86
N ILE A 513 -1.75 16.46 -4.58
CA ILE A 513 -1.36 15.52 -3.53
C ILE A 513 -2.51 14.58 -3.24
N TYR A 514 -2.27 13.29 -3.41
CA TYR A 514 -3.18 12.19 -3.13
C TYR A 514 -2.55 11.19 -2.17
N ASP A 515 -3.37 10.42 -1.49
CA ASP A 515 -2.97 9.18 -0.82
C ASP A 515 -3.97 8.05 -1.13
N THR A 516 -3.72 6.84 -0.66
CA THR A 516 -4.65 5.71 -0.82
C THR A 516 -6.08 6.06 -0.36
N GLY A 517 -6.22 6.90 0.68
CA GLY A 517 -7.52 7.40 1.16
C GLY A 517 -8.25 8.31 0.15
N SER A 518 -7.55 8.85 -0.86
CA SER A 518 -8.17 9.66 -1.92
C SER A 518 -9.20 8.86 -2.73
N ILE A 519 -9.03 7.55 -2.83
CA ILE A 519 -10.00 6.64 -3.45
C ILE A 519 -11.30 6.65 -2.65
N ALA A 520 -11.22 6.47 -1.33
CA ALA A 520 -12.39 6.53 -0.46
C ALA A 520 -13.04 7.92 -0.42
N ARG A 521 -12.24 9.02 -0.55
CA ARG A 521 -12.76 10.39 -0.70
C ARG A 521 -13.55 10.55 -2.00
N PHE A 522 -13.06 10.01 -3.11
CA PHE A 522 -13.79 9.99 -4.38
C PHE A 522 -15.12 9.26 -4.24
N LEU A 523 -15.11 8.05 -3.68
CA LEU A 523 -16.33 7.27 -3.45
C LEU A 523 -17.33 8.00 -2.54
N THR A 524 -16.83 8.60 -1.46
CA THR A 524 -17.63 9.41 -0.53
C THR A 524 -18.36 10.53 -1.24
N ARG A 525 -17.65 11.30 -2.07
CA ARG A 525 -18.21 12.41 -2.83
C ARG A 525 -19.17 11.93 -3.93
N ARG A 526 -18.74 10.95 -4.73
CA ARG A 526 -19.53 10.43 -5.86
C ARG A 526 -20.86 9.82 -5.42
N PHE A 527 -20.87 9.05 -4.36
CA PHE A 527 -22.06 8.33 -3.89
C PHE A 527 -22.76 9.02 -2.70
N GLY A 528 -22.29 10.17 -2.25
CA GLY A 528 -22.87 10.91 -1.13
C GLY A 528 -22.81 10.13 0.17
N LEU A 529 -21.67 9.45 0.43
CA LEU A 529 -21.49 8.63 1.63
C LEU A 529 -21.16 9.49 2.85
N GLU A 530 -21.33 8.91 4.02
CA GLU A 530 -20.72 9.43 5.24
C GLU A 530 -19.19 9.21 5.15
N LYS A 531 -18.41 10.21 5.55
CA LYS A 531 -16.95 10.14 5.51
C LYS A 531 -16.43 9.22 6.62
N LEU A 532 -15.53 8.31 6.28
CA LEU A 532 -14.81 7.50 7.27
C LEU A 532 -14.01 8.39 8.24
N PRO A 533 -14.03 8.12 9.55
CA PRO A 533 -13.31 8.95 10.53
C PRO A 533 -11.82 9.10 10.25
N GLY A 534 -11.17 8.04 9.77
CA GLY A 534 -9.74 8.06 9.44
C GLY A 534 -9.38 9.03 8.32
N LEU A 535 -10.29 9.27 7.36
CA LEU A 535 -10.07 10.28 6.31
C LEU A 535 -10.02 11.69 6.89
N THR A 536 -10.91 12.00 7.84
CA THR A 536 -10.93 13.30 8.53
C THR A 536 -9.67 13.47 9.39
N MET A 537 -9.29 12.43 10.15
CA MET A 537 -8.06 12.47 10.96
C MET A 537 -6.81 12.73 10.11
N ARG A 538 -6.70 12.11 8.93
CA ARG A 538 -5.60 12.34 8.00
C ARG A 538 -5.58 13.77 7.47
N GLU A 539 -6.72 14.30 7.04
CA GLU A 539 -6.85 15.68 6.55
C GLU A 539 -6.43 16.69 7.62
N ASP A 540 -6.98 16.54 8.82
CA ASP A 540 -6.69 17.44 9.95
C ASP A 540 -5.20 17.40 10.32
N ALA A 541 -4.59 16.22 10.32
CA ALA A 541 -3.16 16.06 10.62
C ALA A 541 -2.28 16.72 9.56
N MET A 542 -2.59 16.54 8.27
CA MET A 542 -1.83 17.14 7.17
C MET A 542 -1.94 18.68 7.19
N ILE A 543 -3.14 19.22 7.43
CA ILE A 543 -3.36 20.66 7.57
C ILE A 543 -2.62 21.20 8.79
N ALA A 544 -2.71 20.52 9.93
CA ALA A 544 -1.99 20.91 11.15
C ALA A 544 -0.46 20.90 11.00
N ALA A 545 0.06 20.04 10.12
CA ALA A 545 1.48 19.99 9.77
C ALA A 545 1.90 21.08 8.75
N GLY A 546 0.99 21.97 8.35
CA GLY A 546 1.24 23.06 7.40
C GLY A 546 1.12 22.66 5.93
N GLY A 547 0.62 21.45 5.65
CA GLY A 547 0.35 20.96 4.30
C GLY A 547 -1.08 21.26 3.83
N VAL A 548 -1.53 20.52 2.83
CA VAL A 548 -2.89 20.57 2.28
C VAL A 548 -3.59 19.23 2.50
N ALA A 549 -4.92 19.25 2.56
CA ALA A 549 -5.71 18.02 2.56
C ALA A 549 -5.47 17.23 1.26
N PRO A 550 -5.43 15.89 1.30
CA PRO A 550 -5.34 15.10 0.09
C PRO A 550 -6.56 15.31 -0.80
N GLY A 551 -6.32 15.34 -2.12
CA GLY A 551 -7.39 15.44 -3.12
C GLY A 551 -8.28 14.19 -3.16
N ASP A 552 -9.33 14.28 -3.96
CA ASP A 552 -10.35 13.25 -4.15
C ASP A 552 -10.36 12.69 -5.59
N LEU A 553 -9.24 12.72 -6.28
CA LEU A 553 -9.03 12.26 -7.67
C LEU A 553 -9.79 13.07 -8.74
N THR A 554 -10.65 14.01 -8.39
CA THR A 554 -11.35 14.82 -9.39
C THR A 554 -10.41 15.75 -10.17
N GLY A 555 -9.20 16.03 -9.63
CA GLY A 555 -8.15 16.76 -10.35
C GLY A 555 -7.69 16.05 -11.64
N ALA A 556 -7.80 14.73 -11.70
CA ALA A 556 -7.46 13.92 -12.87
C ALA A 556 -8.55 13.89 -13.97
N LEU A 557 -9.73 14.47 -13.71
CA LEU A 557 -10.87 14.40 -14.62
C LEU A 557 -11.05 15.69 -15.44
N ASP A 558 -11.60 15.53 -16.63
CA ASP A 558 -12.06 16.57 -17.54
C ASP A 558 -13.59 16.49 -17.61
N LEU A 559 -14.27 17.18 -16.69
CA LEU A 559 -15.73 17.22 -16.55
C LEU A 559 -16.24 18.68 -16.53
N ALA A 560 -15.54 19.56 -17.24
CA ALA A 560 -15.92 20.97 -17.34
C ALA A 560 -17.30 21.19 -17.98
#